data_fdf6447830a2741e6c9d296683720089
#
_entry.id   fdf6447830a2741e6c9d296683720089
#
_cell.length_a   1.000
_cell.length_b   1.000
_cell.length_c   1.000
_cell.angle_alpha   90.00
_cell.angle_beta   90.00
_cell.angle_gamma   90.00
#
_symmetry.space_group_name_H-M   'P 1'
#
loop_
_entity.id
_entity.type
_entity.pdbx_description
1 polymer ?
#
loop_
_entity_poly.entity_id
_entity_poly.type
_entity_poly.pdbx_seq_one_letter_code
_entity_poly.pdbx_strand_id
1 'polypeptide(L)' 'MMYPFMTLNDNTEIVHSEMKPDGKVKVYIETPDEQYCFRHATCWLPDYKWEDIYHYSDEDIDKFDEIIHSMEHLIIKK' A
#
# COMPACT_ATOMS: atom_id res chain seq x y z
N MET A 1 11.77 -7.67 4.76
CA MET A 1 10.65 -8.61 4.79
C MET A 1 9.33 -7.86 4.82
N MET A 2 8.32 -8.32 4.08
CA MET A 2 7.01 -7.68 4.04
C MET A 2 6.02 -8.46 4.87
N TYR A 3 5.19 -7.74 5.62
CA TYR A 3 4.18 -8.34 6.48
C TYR A 3 2.80 -8.10 5.90
N PRO A 4 1.91 -9.12 5.89
CA PRO A 4 0.53 -8.90 5.44
C PRO A 4 -0.19 -7.94 6.38
N PHE A 5 -0.94 -7.01 5.81
CA PHE A 5 -1.70 -6.04 6.57
C PHE A 5 -3.21 -6.27 6.43
N MET A 6 -3.70 -6.32 5.19
CA MET A 6 -5.11 -6.63 4.94
C MET A 6 -5.29 -7.09 3.49
N THR A 7 -6.41 -7.78 3.25
CA THR A 7 -6.85 -8.17 1.92
C THR A 7 -8.25 -7.60 1.70
N LEU A 8 -8.42 -6.89 0.58
CA LEU A 8 -9.71 -6.29 0.24
C LEU A 8 -10.58 -7.27 -0.55
N ASN A 9 -11.86 -6.91 -0.75
CA ASN A 9 -12.85 -7.78 -1.40
C ASN A 9 -12.52 -8.19 -2.82
N ASP A 10 -11.72 -7.39 -3.53
CA ASP A 10 -11.30 -7.66 -4.91
C ASP A 10 -9.96 -8.40 -4.98
N ASN A 11 -9.57 -9.03 -3.88
CA ASN A 11 -8.28 -9.73 -3.72
C ASN A 11 -7.07 -8.79 -3.73
N THR A 12 -7.27 -7.51 -3.54
CA THR A 12 -6.17 -6.57 -3.37
C THR A 12 -5.48 -6.85 -2.03
N GLU A 13 -4.19 -7.11 -2.07
CA GLU A 13 -3.39 -7.33 -0.88
C GLU A 13 -2.60 -6.08 -0.53
N ILE A 14 -2.64 -5.70 0.74
CA ILE A 14 -1.83 -4.61 1.27
C ILE A 14 -0.85 -5.20 2.25
N VAL A 15 0.45 -5.00 1.99
CA VAL A 15 1.53 -5.48 2.84
C VAL A 15 2.43 -4.30 3.20
N HIS A 16 3.21 -4.43 4.25
CA HIS A 16 4.13 -3.37 4.65
C HIS A 16 5.46 -3.94 5.09
N SER A 17 6.51 -3.12 4.98
CA SER A 17 7.83 -3.47 5.48
C SER A 17 7.93 -3.19 6.97
N GLU A 18 9.01 -3.64 7.59
CA GLU A 18 9.39 -3.15 8.91
C GLU A 18 9.71 -1.65 8.83
N MET A 19 9.60 -0.98 9.97
CA MET A 19 10.03 0.42 10.06
C MET A 19 11.53 0.49 9.86
N LYS A 20 11.96 1.29 8.88
CA LYS A 20 13.37 1.47 8.59
C LYS A 20 14.03 2.43 9.60
N PRO A 21 15.37 2.42 9.70
CA PRO A 21 16.06 3.31 10.64
C PRO A 21 15.75 4.80 10.50
N ASP A 22 15.31 5.23 9.31
CA ASP A 22 14.90 6.60 9.05
C ASP A 22 13.44 6.87 9.43
N GLY A 23 12.75 5.89 10.02
CA GLY A 23 11.36 6.03 10.45
C GLY A 23 10.35 5.78 9.34
N LYS A 24 10.77 5.37 8.16
CA LYS A 24 9.87 5.15 7.03
C LYS A 24 9.42 3.71 6.93
N VAL A 25 8.19 3.53 6.45
CA VAL A 25 7.60 2.21 6.21
C VAL A 25 7.15 2.17 4.76
N LYS A 26 7.53 1.12 4.04
CA LYS A 26 7.07 0.89 2.68
C LYS A 26 5.77 0.10 2.72
N VAL A 27 4.73 0.64 2.12
CA VAL A 27 3.45 -0.05 1.95
C VAL A 27 3.32 -0.45 0.49
N TYR A 28 3.12 -1.72 0.24
CA TYR A 28 2.98 -2.26 -1.10
C TYR A 28 1.57 -2.79 -1.30
N ILE A 29 0.94 -2.40 -2.40
CA ILE A 29 -0.42 -2.78 -2.74
C ILE A 29 -0.40 -3.52 -4.06
N GLU A 30 -1.05 -4.68 -4.13
CA GLU A 30 -1.10 -5.50 -5.33
C GLU A 30 -2.51 -6.03 -5.55
N THR A 31 -3.01 -5.89 -6.77
CA THR A 31 -4.31 -6.43 -7.18
C THR A 31 -4.11 -7.36 -8.37
N PRO A 32 -4.54 -8.63 -8.31
CA PRO A 32 -4.51 -9.52 -9.46
C PRO A 32 -5.42 -8.98 -10.57
N ASP A 33 -4.97 -9.05 -11.81
CA ASP A 33 -5.71 -8.56 -12.96
C ASP A 33 -5.53 -9.51 -14.14
N GLU A 34 -6.62 -9.93 -14.78
CA GLU A 34 -6.56 -10.87 -15.89
C GLU A 34 -5.87 -10.29 -17.12
N GLN A 35 -6.02 -8.97 -17.32
CA GLN A 35 -5.46 -8.31 -18.50
C GLN A 35 -3.99 -7.94 -18.34
N TYR A 36 -3.59 -7.49 -17.15
CA TYR A 36 -2.24 -6.96 -16.89
C TYR A 36 -1.42 -7.85 -15.97
N CYS A 37 -1.90 -9.01 -15.59
CA CYS A 37 -1.37 -9.91 -14.57
C CYS A 37 -1.52 -9.31 -13.17
N PHE A 38 -0.95 -8.14 -12.93
CA PHE A 38 -1.04 -7.46 -11.64
C PHE A 38 -1.14 -5.96 -11.82
N ARG A 39 -1.87 -5.34 -10.90
CA ARG A 39 -1.76 -3.90 -10.68
C ARG A 39 -1.01 -3.73 -9.36
N HIS A 40 -0.14 -2.77 -9.29
CA HIS A 40 0.62 -2.54 -8.05
C HIS A 40 0.93 -1.07 -7.84
N ALA A 41 1.19 -0.73 -6.59
CA ALA A 41 1.63 0.61 -6.22
C ALA A 41 2.41 0.54 -4.91
N THR A 42 3.25 1.51 -4.68
CA THR A 42 4.04 1.64 -3.45
C THR A 42 3.75 2.99 -2.81
N CYS A 43 3.54 2.99 -1.51
CA CYS A 43 3.35 4.21 -0.73
C CYS A 43 4.35 4.23 0.42
N TRP A 44 5.08 5.32 0.58
CA TRP A 44 6.02 5.49 1.68
C TRP A 44 5.39 6.31 2.81
N LEU A 45 5.42 5.77 4.01
CA LEU A 45 4.93 6.44 5.21
C LEU A 45 6.09 7.02 6.01
N PRO A 46 5.89 8.09 6.76
CA PRO A 46 4.64 8.85 6.97
C PRO A 46 4.33 9.90 5.90
N ASP A 47 5.17 10.02 4.88
CA ASP A 47 5.07 11.08 3.88
C ASP A 47 3.91 10.89 2.91
N TYR A 48 3.34 9.69 2.82
CA TYR A 48 2.31 9.32 1.83
C TYR A 48 2.79 9.58 0.41
N LYS A 49 4.04 9.24 0.15
CA LYS A 49 4.63 9.40 -1.18
C LYS A 49 4.36 8.14 -1.99
N TRP A 50 3.57 8.30 -3.05
CA TRP A 50 3.25 7.21 -3.96
C TRP A 50 4.29 7.12 -5.08
N GLU A 51 4.68 5.88 -5.42
CA GLU A 51 5.58 5.61 -6.54
C GLU A 51 5.31 4.22 -7.11
N ASP A 52 5.89 3.91 -8.26
CA ASP A 52 5.70 2.63 -8.94
C ASP A 52 4.24 2.27 -9.16
N ILE A 53 3.40 3.27 -9.42
CA ILE A 53 1.98 3.06 -9.67
C ILE A 53 1.81 2.41 -11.05
N TYR A 54 1.20 1.21 -11.05
CA TYR A 54 1.05 0.43 -12.26
C TYR A 54 -0.42 0.03 -12.45
N HIS A 55 -1.06 0.62 -13.44
CA HIS A 55 -2.46 0.34 -13.85
C HIS A 55 -3.53 0.68 -12.81
N TYR A 56 -3.25 1.53 -11.85
CA TYR A 56 -4.27 2.10 -10.98
C TYR A 56 -4.68 3.49 -11.46
N SER A 57 -5.96 3.81 -11.36
CA SER A 57 -6.46 5.15 -11.62
C SER A 57 -6.22 6.06 -10.41
N ASP A 58 -6.41 7.36 -10.61
CA ASP A 58 -6.32 8.31 -9.50
C ASP A 58 -7.35 8.01 -8.41
N GLU A 59 -8.55 7.56 -8.80
CA GLU A 59 -9.59 7.16 -7.85
C GLU A 59 -9.17 5.97 -7.00
N ASP A 60 -8.48 5.00 -7.61
CA ASP A 60 -7.97 3.84 -6.89
C ASP A 60 -6.93 4.27 -5.86
N ILE A 61 -6.03 5.15 -6.24
CA ILE A 61 -4.99 5.65 -5.34
C ILE A 61 -5.61 6.45 -4.19
N ASP A 62 -6.60 7.28 -4.47
CA ASP A 62 -7.31 8.02 -3.42
C ASP A 62 -7.97 7.09 -2.42
N LYS A 63 -8.56 6.01 -2.90
CA LYS A 63 -9.17 4.99 -2.05
C LYS A 63 -8.13 4.32 -1.15
N PHE A 64 -7.00 3.92 -1.70
CA PHE A 64 -5.93 3.29 -0.93
C PHE A 64 -5.32 4.26 0.07
N ASP A 65 -5.12 5.50 -0.33
CA ASP A 65 -4.60 6.55 0.54
C ASP A 65 -5.49 6.73 1.77
N GLU A 66 -6.80 6.78 1.57
CA GLU A 66 -7.77 6.89 2.64
C GLU A 66 -7.74 5.68 3.59
N ILE A 67 -7.64 4.48 3.03
CA ILE A 67 -7.52 3.26 3.82
C ILE A 67 -6.25 3.28 4.68
N ILE A 68 -5.13 3.65 4.08
CA ILE A 68 -3.85 3.71 4.79
C ILE A 68 -3.88 4.77 5.89
N HIS A 69 -4.47 5.94 5.63
CA HIS A 69 -4.63 6.99 6.64
C HIS A 69 -5.41 6.51 7.85
N SER A 70 -6.48 5.77 7.63
CA SER A 70 -7.31 5.28 8.75
C SER A 70 -6.61 4.20 9.56
N MET A 71 -5.62 3.52 8.96
CA MET A 71 -4.93 2.38 9.57
C MET A 71 -3.47 2.66 9.92
N GLU A 72 -3.00 3.87 9.71
CA GLU A 72 -1.59 4.25 9.91
C GLU A 72 -1.08 3.90 11.31
N HIS A 73 -1.88 4.12 12.32
CA HIS A 73 -1.49 3.87 13.71
C HIS A 73 -1.22 2.37 13.99
N LEU A 74 -1.69 1.48 13.13
CA LEU A 74 -1.43 0.04 13.23
C LEU A 74 -0.14 -0.36 12.52
N ILE A 75 0.29 0.43 11.55
CA ILE A 75 1.49 0.17 10.75
C ILE A 75 2.71 0.85 11.38
N ILE A 76 2.55 2.10 11.79
CA ILE A 76 3.61 2.89 12.41
C ILE A 76 3.36 2.92 13.92
N LYS A 77 4.23 2.24 14.65
CA LYS A 77 4.19 2.27 16.11
C LYS A 77 5.07 3.41 16.59
N LYS A 78 4.50 4.25 17.38
CA LYS A 78 5.22 5.36 18.01
C LYS A 78 5.63 4.99 19.43
#